data_2f99d86727d7c88236d248f9c5b10ec6
#
_entry.id   2f99d86727d7c88236d248f9c5b10ec6
#
_cell.length_a   1.000
_cell.length_b   1.000
_cell.length_c   1.000
_cell.angle_alpha   90.00
_cell.angle_beta   90.00
_cell.angle_gamma   90.00
#
_symmetry.space_group_name_H-M   'P 1'
#
loop_
_entity.id
_entity.type
_entity.pdbx_description
1 polymer ?
#
loop_
_entity_poly.entity_id
_entity_poly.type
_entity_poly.pdbx_seq_one_letter_code
_entity_poly.pdbx_strand_id
1 'polypeptide(L)'
;MSCKLTAPEAQAALDAWTREMIAWHFSPATGCDYWLKWAEQAGWNPLKEITCFNDLMRFDHFDDEVLRKEQPERFVPKAYAGRPYNVFETGGTTGMPKQRIGWDDYKVDYEEFSDHYGPDFFPKGGNWLMV
;
A
#
# COMPACT_ATOMS: atom_id res chain seq x y z
N MET A 1 -14.62 1.63 -22.58
CA MET A 1 -14.83 3.11 -22.62
C MET A 1 -14.09 3.70 -21.42
N SER A 2 -12.96 4.34 -21.67
CA SER A 2 -12.23 5.07 -20.60
C SER A 2 -13.02 6.32 -20.27
N CYS A 3 -13.64 6.36 -19.10
CA CYS A 3 -14.27 7.57 -18.58
C CYS A 3 -13.13 8.54 -18.20
N LYS A 4 -12.86 9.51 -19.06
CA LYS A 4 -11.88 10.57 -18.77
C LYS A 4 -12.52 11.55 -17.81
N LEU A 5 -12.13 11.47 -16.53
CA LEU A 5 -12.47 12.47 -15.54
C LEU A 5 -11.86 13.82 -15.92
N THR A 6 -12.55 14.90 -15.66
CA THR A 6 -11.95 16.23 -15.65
C THR A 6 -10.98 16.36 -14.48
N ALA A 7 -10.06 17.33 -14.51
CA ALA A 7 -9.12 17.54 -13.41
C ALA A 7 -9.79 17.75 -12.05
N PRO A 8 -10.86 18.55 -11.92
CA PRO A 8 -11.59 18.68 -10.65
C PRO A 8 -12.25 17.38 -10.18
N GLU A 9 -12.83 16.59 -11.10
CA GLU A 9 -13.43 15.29 -10.77
C GLU A 9 -12.37 14.28 -10.32
N ALA A 10 -11.22 14.26 -10.96
CA ALA A 10 -10.09 13.42 -10.57
C ALA A 10 -9.57 13.79 -9.18
N GLN A 11 -9.44 15.09 -8.88
CA GLN A 11 -9.03 15.58 -7.56
C GLN A 11 -10.05 15.19 -6.49
N ALA A 12 -11.34 15.38 -6.75
CA ALA A 12 -12.39 15.01 -5.81
C ALA A 12 -12.41 13.50 -5.52
N ALA A 13 -12.20 12.67 -6.56
CA ALA A 13 -12.10 11.23 -6.41
C ALA A 13 -10.87 10.82 -5.57
N LEU A 14 -9.71 11.45 -5.81
CA LEU A 14 -8.48 11.22 -5.06
C LEU A 14 -8.65 11.60 -3.58
N ASP A 15 -9.26 12.73 -3.29
CA ASP A 15 -9.53 13.17 -1.93
C ASP A 15 -10.52 12.24 -1.21
N ALA A 16 -11.55 11.77 -1.91
CA ALA A 16 -12.49 10.79 -1.37
C ALA A 16 -11.80 9.47 -1.03
N TRP A 17 -10.98 8.96 -1.95
CA TRP A 17 -10.21 7.75 -1.74
C TRP A 17 -9.20 7.90 -0.60
N THR A 18 -8.52 9.05 -0.50
CA THR A 18 -7.60 9.34 0.61
C THR A 18 -8.31 9.23 1.96
N ARG A 19 -9.49 9.84 2.11
CA ARG A 19 -10.28 9.75 3.35
C ARG A 19 -10.68 8.31 3.67
N GLU A 20 -11.08 7.55 2.68
CA GLU A 20 -11.43 6.13 2.85
C GLU A 20 -10.23 5.33 3.33
N MET A 21 -9.05 5.50 2.72
CA MET A 21 -7.81 4.81 3.11
C MET A 21 -7.38 5.19 4.52
N ILE A 22 -7.43 6.45 4.88
CA ILE A 22 -7.13 6.91 6.24
C ILE A 22 -8.11 6.31 7.25
N ALA A 23 -9.40 6.35 6.96
CA ALA A 23 -10.42 5.74 7.83
C ALA A 23 -10.16 4.24 8.03
N TRP A 24 -9.77 3.54 6.98
CA TRP A 24 -9.48 2.11 7.03
C TRP A 24 -8.20 1.78 7.81
N HIS A 25 -7.10 2.52 7.55
CA HIS A 25 -5.79 2.26 8.17
C HIS A 25 -5.74 2.62 9.65
N PHE A 26 -6.48 3.65 10.08
CA PHE A 26 -6.49 4.14 11.45
C PHE A 26 -7.73 3.72 12.27
N SER A 27 -8.59 2.88 11.69
CA SER A 27 -9.67 2.24 12.44
C SER A 27 -9.13 1.11 13.33
N PRO A 28 -9.52 1.06 14.62
CA PRO A 28 -9.17 -0.07 15.50
C PRO A 28 -9.68 -1.44 15.02
N ALA A 29 -10.68 -1.45 14.12
CA ALA A 29 -11.25 -2.68 13.58
C ALA A 29 -10.48 -3.21 12.36
N THR A 30 -9.85 -2.34 11.57
CA THR A 30 -9.24 -2.70 10.27
C THR A 30 -7.75 -2.44 10.20
N GLY A 31 -7.25 -1.42 10.88
CA GLY A 31 -5.87 -0.98 10.84
C GLY A 31 -4.87 -1.99 11.42
N CYS A 32 -3.60 -1.83 11.12
CA CYS A 32 -2.53 -2.66 11.67
C CYS A 32 -2.00 -2.11 13.00
N ASP A 33 -1.34 -2.97 13.79
CA ASP A 33 -0.80 -2.62 15.10
C ASP A 33 0.21 -1.45 15.03
N TYR A 34 1.07 -1.45 14.01
CA TYR A 34 2.08 -0.40 13.85
C TYR A 34 1.46 0.99 13.72
N TRP A 35 0.54 1.19 12.75
CA TRP A 35 -0.04 2.50 12.48
C TRP A 35 -1.00 2.96 13.58
N LEU A 36 -1.68 2.05 14.25
CA LEU A 36 -2.54 2.40 15.38
C LEU A 36 -1.70 2.93 16.56
N LYS A 37 -0.59 2.26 16.90
CA LYS A 37 0.32 2.74 17.95
C LYS A 37 1.05 4.02 17.56
N TRP A 38 1.43 4.16 16.29
CA TRP A 38 2.00 5.40 15.78
C TRP A 38 1.04 6.57 15.98
N ALA A 39 -0.24 6.40 15.67
CA ALA A 39 -1.25 7.45 15.82
C ALA A 39 -1.45 7.89 17.28
N GLU A 40 -1.30 6.98 18.25
CA GLU A 40 -1.35 7.32 19.68
C GLU A 40 -0.21 8.27 20.09
N GLN A 41 0.93 8.21 19.41
CA GLN A 41 2.16 8.96 19.71
C GLN A 41 2.36 10.20 18.85
N ALA A 42 1.63 10.31 17.73
CA ALA A 42 1.83 11.34 16.72
C ALA A 42 1.49 12.77 17.19
N GLY A 43 0.75 12.91 18.30
CA GLY A 43 0.32 14.22 18.81
C GLY A 43 -0.81 14.88 18.01
N TRP A 44 -1.31 14.22 16.98
CA TRP A 44 -2.44 14.65 16.14
C TRP A 44 -3.26 13.44 15.67
N ASN A 45 -4.47 13.67 15.20
CA ASN A 45 -5.40 12.60 14.85
C ASN A 45 -5.60 12.49 13.33
N PRO A 46 -5.05 11.44 12.67
CA PRO A 46 -5.20 11.24 11.23
C PRO A 46 -6.66 11.22 10.77
N LEU A 47 -7.55 10.60 11.52
CA LEU A 47 -8.97 10.50 11.18
C LEU A 47 -9.71 11.86 11.14
N LYS A 48 -9.17 12.87 11.82
CA LYS A 48 -9.77 14.21 11.88
C LYS A 48 -9.09 15.21 10.97
N GLU A 49 -7.79 15.03 10.76
CA GLU A 49 -6.95 16.08 10.18
C GLU A 49 -6.54 15.79 8.73
N ILE A 50 -6.71 14.56 8.25
CA ILE A 50 -6.54 14.23 6.83
C ILE A 50 -7.90 14.26 6.15
N THR A 51 -8.14 15.32 5.38
CA THR A 51 -9.41 15.58 4.69
C THR A 51 -9.29 15.54 3.17
N CYS A 52 -8.07 15.69 2.65
CA CYS A 52 -7.74 15.63 1.24
C CYS A 52 -6.35 15.01 1.01
N PHE A 53 -6.01 14.77 -0.23
CA PHE A 53 -4.72 14.16 -0.61
C PHE A 53 -3.52 14.99 -0.14
N ASN A 54 -3.60 16.31 -0.25
CA ASN A 54 -2.49 17.20 0.15
C ASN A 54 -2.20 17.15 1.66
N ASP A 55 -3.18 16.80 2.49
CA ASP A 55 -2.99 16.68 3.93
C ASP A 55 -2.07 15.50 4.29
N LEU A 56 -1.82 14.55 3.37
CA LEU A 56 -0.89 13.45 3.58
C LEU A 56 0.55 13.93 3.86
N MET A 57 0.90 15.14 3.45
CA MET A 57 2.18 15.76 3.78
C MET A 57 2.40 15.94 5.30
N ARG A 58 1.34 15.86 6.11
CA ARG A 58 1.44 15.92 7.58
C ARG A 58 2.10 14.68 8.20
N PHE A 59 2.14 13.57 7.47
CA PHE A 59 2.83 12.36 7.94
C PHE A 59 4.35 12.50 7.93
N ASP A 60 4.87 13.57 7.28
CA ASP A 60 6.30 13.76 7.07
C ASP A 60 6.96 12.54 6.36
N HIS A 61 8.26 12.41 6.45
CA HIS A 61 8.96 11.30 5.84
C HIS A 61 8.82 10.02 6.68
N PHE A 62 8.40 8.95 6.03
CA PHE A 62 8.41 7.63 6.64
C PHE A 62 9.85 7.14 6.82
N ASP A 63 10.25 6.90 8.07
CA ASP A 63 11.52 6.22 8.36
C ASP A 63 11.40 4.73 8.02
N ASP A 64 11.85 4.36 6.84
CA ASP A 64 11.77 2.99 6.35
C ASP A 64 12.72 2.01 7.08
N GLU A 65 13.60 2.51 7.99
CA GLU A 65 14.39 1.66 8.86
C GLU A 65 13.53 0.87 9.86
N VAL A 66 12.30 1.30 10.11
CA VAL A 66 11.34 0.51 10.89
C VAL A 66 11.06 -0.85 10.25
N LEU A 67 11.13 -0.95 8.92
CA LEU A 67 10.93 -2.20 8.19
C LEU A 67 12.06 -3.23 8.41
N ARG A 68 13.17 -2.82 9.03
CA ARG A 68 14.24 -3.72 9.47
C ARG A 68 14.10 -4.14 10.92
N LYS A 69 13.47 -3.29 11.74
CA LYS A 69 13.43 -3.41 13.20
C LYS A 69 12.16 -4.05 13.70
N GLU A 70 11.06 -3.79 13.03
CA GLU A 70 9.75 -4.27 13.40
C GLU A 70 9.45 -5.62 12.75
N GLN A 71 8.68 -6.43 13.44
CA GLN A 71 8.22 -7.70 12.88
C GLN A 71 7.16 -7.47 11.81
N PRO A 72 7.19 -8.19 10.68
CA PRO A 72 6.24 -8.00 9.58
C PRO A 72 4.78 -8.08 10.02
N GLU A 73 4.47 -8.93 10.99
CA GLU A 73 3.13 -9.14 11.54
C GLU A 73 2.50 -7.84 12.05
N ARG A 74 3.31 -6.89 12.54
CA ARG A 74 2.81 -5.60 13.03
C ARG A 74 2.21 -4.72 11.93
N PHE A 75 2.58 -4.99 10.69
CA PHE A 75 2.05 -4.30 9.51
C PHE A 75 0.84 -5.02 8.89
N VAL A 76 0.47 -6.21 9.39
CA VAL A 76 -0.72 -6.93 8.93
C VAL A 76 -1.97 -6.24 9.45
N PRO A 77 -2.84 -5.72 8.55
CA PRO A 77 -4.10 -5.12 8.97
C PRO A 77 -5.02 -6.17 9.62
N LYS A 78 -5.74 -5.78 10.66
CA LYS A 78 -6.70 -6.67 11.34
C LYS A 78 -7.77 -7.22 10.40
N ALA A 79 -8.14 -6.43 9.39
CA ALA A 79 -9.07 -6.88 8.34
C ALA A 79 -8.54 -8.08 7.53
N TYR A 80 -7.23 -8.32 7.55
CA TYR A 80 -6.57 -9.45 6.87
C TYR A 80 -6.02 -10.50 7.86
N ALA A 81 -6.36 -10.39 9.13
CA ALA A 81 -5.93 -11.36 10.13
C ALA A 81 -6.31 -12.79 9.74
N GLY A 82 -5.33 -13.69 9.80
CA GLY A 82 -5.52 -15.10 9.43
C GLY A 82 -5.43 -15.41 7.93
N ARG A 83 -5.32 -14.40 7.04
CA ARG A 83 -4.99 -14.65 5.63
C ARG A 83 -3.49 -14.92 5.49
N PRO A 84 -3.08 -15.95 4.74
CA PRO A 84 -1.68 -16.12 4.36
C PRO A 84 -1.19 -14.87 3.61
N TYR A 85 0.05 -14.47 3.87
CA TYR A 85 0.69 -13.34 3.18
C TYR A 85 2.13 -13.71 2.82
N ASN A 86 2.69 -12.98 1.87
CA ASN A 86 4.09 -13.09 1.50
C ASN A 86 4.91 -12.02 2.22
N VAL A 87 6.13 -12.36 2.60
CA VAL A 87 7.12 -11.40 3.09
C VAL A 87 8.17 -11.21 2.00
N PHE A 88 8.31 -9.98 1.54
CA PHE A 88 9.32 -9.59 0.55
C PHE A 88 10.47 -8.89 1.25
N GLU A 89 11.68 -9.28 0.91
CA GLU A 89 12.89 -8.75 1.50
C GLU A 89 13.74 -8.01 0.47
N THR A 90 14.35 -6.91 0.89
CA THR A 90 15.38 -6.23 0.09
C THR A 90 16.70 -7.01 0.14
N GLY A 91 17.63 -6.77 -0.80
CA GLY A 91 18.87 -7.52 -0.94
C GLY A 91 19.85 -7.51 0.25
N GLY A 92 19.57 -6.76 1.32
CA GLY A 92 20.34 -6.80 2.56
C GLY A 92 21.82 -6.38 2.47
N THR A 93 22.24 -5.74 1.39
CA THR A 93 23.64 -5.35 1.14
C THR A 93 24.21 -4.39 2.19
N THR A 94 23.36 -3.67 2.89
CA THR A 94 23.73 -2.68 3.91
C THR A 94 23.34 -3.08 5.33
N GLY A 95 22.99 -4.35 5.56
CA GLY A 95 22.57 -4.87 6.86
C GLY A 95 21.36 -5.80 6.78
N MET A 96 20.57 -5.87 7.85
CA MET A 96 19.34 -6.66 7.84
C MET A 96 18.42 -6.19 6.71
N PRO A 97 17.83 -7.12 5.93
CA PRO A 97 16.86 -6.76 4.89
C PRO A 97 15.68 -5.98 5.46
N LYS A 98 15.16 -5.05 4.68
CA LYS A 98 13.83 -4.46 4.95
C LYS A 98 12.77 -5.45 4.53
N GLN A 99 11.76 -5.63 5.35
CA GLN A 99 10.68 -6.58 5.12
C GLN A 99 9.38 -5.85 4.80
N ARG A 100 8.67 -6.30 3.77
CA ARG A 100 7.34 -5.83 3.41
C ARG A 100 6.41 -7.01 3.26
N ILE A 101 5.20 -6.84 3.74
CA ILE A 101 4.12 -7.80 3.52
C ILE A 101 3.35 -7.47 2.24
N GLY A 102 2.83 -8.49 1.58
CA GLY A 102 1.93 -8.36 0.45
C GLY A 102 1.10 -9.62 0.25
N TRP A 103 -0.02 -9.48 -0.43
CA TRP A 103 -0.92 -10.60 -0.72
C TRP A 103 -0.93 -10.91 -2.21
N ASP A 104 -1.81 -10.23 -2.92
CA ASP A 104 -2.03 -10.46 -4.35
C ASP A 104 -1.38 -9.36 -5.22
N ASP A 105 -0.59 -8.45 -4.64
CA ASP A 105 -0.04 -7.26 -5.29
C ASP A 105 0.63 -7.60 -6.62
N TYR A 106 1.57 -8.54 -6.60
CA TYR A 106 2.27 -8.93 -7.83
C TYR A 106 1.35 -9.53 -8.89
N LYS A 107 0.34 -10.30 -8.48
CA LYS A 107 -0.60 -10.89 -9.42
C LYS A 107 -1.39 -9.79 -10.12
N VAL A 108 -1.91 -8.84 -9.36
CA VAL A 108 -2.66 -7.70 -9.89
C VAL A 108 -1.79 -6.86 -10.81
N ASP A 109 -0.59 -6.51 -10.38
CA ASP A 109 0.36 -5.70 -11.16
C ASP A 109 0.71 -6.37 -12.50
N TYR A 110 1.00 -7.67 -12.50
CA TYR A 110 1.32 -8.39 -13.73
C TYR A 110 0.10 -8.58 -14.65
N GLU A 111 -1.09 -8.80 -14.10
CA GLU A 111 -2.31 -8.90 -14.88
C GLU A 111 -2.63 -7.56 -15.54
N GLU A 112 -2.59 -6.44 -14.81
CA GLU A 112 -2.80 -5.10 -15.36
C GLU A 112 -1.73 -4.73 -16.39
N PHE A 113 -0.45 -5.03 -16.09
CA PHE A 113 0.64 -4.77 -17.01
C PHE A 113 0.44 -5.53 -18.34
N SER A 114 0.05 -6.81 -18.27
CA SER A 114 -0.19 -7.62 -19.45
C SER A 114 -1.36 -7.12 -20.29
N ASP A 115 -2.33 -6.45 -19.71
CA ASP A 115 -3.48 -5.88 -20.40
C ASP A 115 -3.17 -4.55 -21.11
N HIS A 116 -2.13 -3.84 -20.65
CA HIS A 116 -1.66 -2.60 -21.29
C HIS A 116 -0.83 -2.84 -22.56
N TYR A 117 -0.21 -4.00 -22.67
CA TYR A 117 0.62 -4.36 -23.82
C TYR A 117 -0.13 -5.31 -24.75
N GLY A 118 -0.06 -5.04 -26.05
CA GLY A 118 -0.67 -5.91 -27.06
C GLY A 118 -0.07 -7.32 -27.07
N PRO A 119 -0.78 -8.29 -27.65
CA PRO A 119 -0.36 -9.70 -27.69
C PRO A 119 0.96 -9.95 -28.40
N ASP A 120 1.43 -8.99 -29.21
CA ASP A 120 2.74 -9.05 -29.88
C ASP A 120 3.91 -8.90 -28.88
N PHE A 121 3.69 -8.18 -27.76
CA PHE A 121 4.68 -7.99 -26.71
C PHE A 121 4.49 -8.95 -25.54
N PHE A 122 3.23 -9.23 -25.20
CA PHE A 122 2.85 -10.13 -24.11
C PHE A 122 1.81 -11.13 -24.60
N PRO A 123 2.22 -12.21 -25.28
CA PRO A 123 1.30 -13.24 -25.72
C PRO A 123 0.71 -13.96 -24.50
N LYS A 124 -0.60 -13.83 -24.29
CA LYS A 124 -1.31 -14.58 -23.25
C LYS A 124 -1.19 -16.08 -23.54
N GLY A 125 -0.75 -16.87 -22.56
CA GLY A 125 -0.59 -18.31 -22.69
C GLY A 125 0.74 -18.76 -23.32
N GLY A 126 1.71 -17.87 -23.47
CA GLY A 126 3.07 -18.24 -23.88
C GLY A 126 3.87 -18.93 -22.78
N ASN A 127 4.94 -19.64 -23.16
CA ASN A 127 5.91 -20.18 -22.19
C ASN A 127 6.87 -19.07 -21.75
N TRP A 128 6.97 -18.84 -20.44
CA TRP A 128 7.85 -17.84 -19.86
C TRP A 128 8.97 -18.53 -19.08
N LEU A 129 10.19 -18.09 -19.30
CA LEU A 129 11.34 -18.50 -18.49
C LEU A 129 11.75 -17.31 -17.61
N MET A 130 11.64 -17.50 -16.30
CA MET A 130 12.24 -16.60 -15.32
C MET A 130 13.62 -17.11 -14.95
N VAL A 131 14.64 -16.29 -15.14
CA VAL A 131 16.04 -16.55 -14.77
C VAL A 131 16.46 -15.67 -13.60
#